data_db525ff2431db9865936e5154d74263c
#
_entry.id   db525ff2431db9865936e5154d74263c
#
_cell.length_a   1.000
_cell.length_b   1.000
_cell.length_c   1.000
_cell.angle_alpha   90.00
_cell.angle_beta   90.00
_cell.angle_gamma   90.00
#
_symmetry.space_group_name_H-M   'P 1'
#
loop_
_entity.id
_entity.type
_entity.pdbx_description
1 polymer ?
#
loop_
_entity_poly.entity_id
_entity_poly.type
_entity_poly.pdbx_seq_one_letter_code
_entity_poly.pdbx_strand_id
1 'polypeptide(L)'
;MGIEVEILENKEAKELKKFVDELMVPTHCQFCQGLDLSIENPVHHPSYELTPACNHDCIFCYSNVAVKLGKAPKPGYYGWENPRAITISQYGEPLLSPRIVEVNKMLRRRFPEARLDLQTNGSLLTEGLWQKLDFDIVMISLDAASREKHKMITNADTFDNVVNALRIVGADKSVRSIVRTIFMPGINDEDIPKIAELAASLGVDEMMLQPLTVHKLNEERLRKAGLDFERAESIRELLKVAMGAKKYIDVRISGCLLVQLKKMDALTLYNIYKISKEISPLVKRKKMGIKAKLR
;
A
#
# COMPACT_ATOMS: atom_id res chain seq x y z
N MET A 1 24.49 -22.14 44.99
CA MET A 1 23.37 -22.62 44.18
C MET A 1 23.17 -21.61 43.06
N GLY A 2 23.59 -21.94 41.85
CA GLY A 2 23.35 -21.12 40.68
C GLY A 2 21.92 -21.37 40.21
N ILE A 3 21.17 -20.33 39.95
CA ILE A 3 19.86 -20.42 39.28
C ILE A 3 20.18 -20.58 37.80
N GLU A 4 19.99 -21.77 37.24
CA GLU A 4 19.95 -22.00 35.81
C GLU A 4 18.64 -21.39 35.28
N VAL A 5 18.73 -20.29 34.60
CA VAL A 5 17.59 -19.70 33.87
C VAL A 5 17.52 -20.43 32.53
N GLU A 6 16.64 -21.42 32.45
CA GLU A 6 16.27 -22.05 31.19
C GLU A 6 15.55 -20.98 30.30
N ILE A 7 16.25 -20.46 29.32
CA ILE A 7 15.64 -19.59 28.33
C ILE A 7 14.73 -20.46 27.44
N LEU A 8 13.46 -20.53 27.78
CA LEU A 8 12.45 -21.14 26.92
C LEU A 8 12.50 -20.47 25.55
N GLU A 9 13.05 -21.17 24.57
CA GLU A 9 13.08 -20.70 23.18
C GLU A 9 11.65 -20.57 22.65
N ASN A 10 11.18 -19.34 22.48
CA ASN A 10 9.87 -19.08 21.89
C ASN A 10 9.90 -19.45 20.40
N LYS A 11 9.40 -20.65 20.06
CA LYS A 11 9.37 -21.19 18.70
C LYS A 11 8.62 -20.25 17.75
N GLU A 12 7.48 -19.67 18.16
CA GLU A 12 6.69 -18.73 17.37
C GLU A 12 7.48 -17.45 17.06
N ALA A 13 8.24 -16.92 18.03
CA ALA A 13 9.12 -15.78 17.81
C ALA A 13 10.17 -16.05 16.74
N LYS A 14 10.77 -17.23 16.75
CA LYS A 14 11.76 -17.64 15.73
C LYS A 14 11.13 -17.79 14.34
N GLU A 15 9.93 -18.38 14.28
CA GLU A 15 9.20 -18.53 13.01
C GLU A 15 8.83 -17.17 12.41
N LEU A 16 8.33 -16.23 13.22
CA LEU A 16 8.03 -14.86 12.77
C LEU A 16 9.29 -14.12 12.30
N LYS A 17 10.41 -14.26 13.05
CA LYS A 17 11.67 -13.61 12.66
C LYS A 17 12.20 -14.17 11.34
N LYS A 18 12.19 -15.48 11.17
CA LYS A 18 12.58 -16.13 9.91
C LYS A 18 11.71 -15.61 8.76
N PHE A 19 10.41 -15.54 8.95
CA PHE A 19 9.49 -15.00 7.93
C PHE A 19 9.84 -13.55 7.55
N VAL A 20 10.07 -12.68 8.53
CA VAL A 20 10.46 -11.29 8.30
C VAL A 20 11.78 -11.18 7.53
N ASP A 21 12.77 -12.02 7.87
CA ASP A 21 14.08 -12.02 7.22
C ASP A 21 14.00 -12.46 5.75
N GLU A 22 13.08 -13.35 5.42
CA GLU A 22 12.81 -13.83 4.06
C GLU A 22 11.99 -12.84 3.23
N LEU A 23 11.26 -11.89 3.85
CA LEU A 23 10.49 -10.92 3.10
C LEU A 23 11.39 -9.98 2.29
N MET A 24 10.99 -9.73 1.07
CA MET A 24 11.64 -8.75 0.21
C MET A 24 10.99 -7.37 0.37
N VAL A 25 11.76 -6.32 0.11
CA VAL A 25 11.22 -4.95 0.04
C VAL A 25 10.20 -4.88 -1.11
N PRO A 26 9.01 -4.28 -0.90
CA PRO A 26 8.04 -4.07 -1.97
C PRO A 26 8.65 -3.38 -3.17
N THR A 27 8.32 -3.85 -4.36
CA THR A 27 8.88 -3.28 -5.60
C THR A 27 8.60 -1.79 -5.71
N HIS A 28 7.39 -1.36 -5.32
CA HIS A 28 7.03 0.06 -5.23
C HIS A 28 7.90 0.86 -4.24
N CYS A 29 8.33 0.26 -3.11
CA CYS A 29 9.12 0.97 -2.10
C CYS A 29 10.58 1.19 -2.51
N GLN A 30 11.07 0.55 -3.57
CA GLN A 30 12.41 0.81 -4.09
C GLN A 30 12.57 2.30 -4.41
N PHE A 31 13.75 2.87 -4.09
CA PHE A 31 14.07 4.29 -4.23
C PHE A 31 13.39 5.24 -3.23
N CYS A 32 12.62 4.73 -2.26
CA CYS A 32 12.09 5.52 -1.17
C CYS A 32 13.15 5.73 -0.08
N GLN A 33 13.33 6.96 0.38
CA GLN A 33 14.27 7.27 1.48
C GLN A 33 13.89 6.57 2.79
N GLY A 34 12.61 6.20 2.97
CA GLY A 34 12.17 5.45 4.15
C GLY A 34 12.76 4.05 4.31
N LEU A 35 13.53 3.56 3.31
CA LEU A 35 14.31 2.33 3.42
C LEU A 35 15.68 2.53 4.09
N ASP A 36 16.17 3.78 4.14
CA ASP A 36 17.43 4.13 4.77
C ASP A 36 17.16 4.68 6.18
N LEU A 37 17.43 3.85 7.19
CA LEU A 37 17.20 4.19 8.59
C LEU A 37 18.21 5.24 9.15
N SER A 38 19.23 5.62 8.39
CA SER A 38 20.15 6.71 8.76
C SER A 38 19.55 8.09 8.51
N ILE A 39 18.49 8.17 7.68
CA ILE A 39 17.82 9.43 7.34
C ILE A 39 16.77 9.75 8.39
N GLU A 40 17.01 10.80 9.16
CA GLU A 40 16.13 11.23 10.26
C GLU A 40 14.72 11.65 9.81
N ASN A 41 14.61 12.33 8.66
CA ASN A 41 13.34 12.79 8.10
C ASN A 41 13.18 12.31 6.65
N PRO A 42 12.95 11.00 6.42
CA PRO A 42 12.91 10.44 5.10
C PRO A 42 11.73 10.99 4.28
N VAL A 43 11.94 11.19 2.99
CA VAL A 43 10.93 11.63 2.03
C VAL A 43 10.58 10.48 1.10
N HIS A 44 9.28 10.28 0.87
CA HIS A 44 8.78 9.33 -0.12
C HIS A 44 9.26 9.78 -1.52
N HIS A 45 9.43 8.83 -2.46
CA HIS A 45 9.70 9.19 -3.84
C HIS A 45 8.59 10.12 -4.41
N PRO A 46 8.92 10.94 -5.43
CA PRO A 46 8.00 11.91 -5.98
C PRO A 46 6.63 11.36 -6.37
N SER A 47 5.64 12.24 -6.37
CA SER A 47 4.30 11.93 -6.88
C SER A 47 3.79 13.00 -7.83
N TYR A 48 2.90 12.59 -8.74
CA TYR A 48 2.07 13.49 -9.51
C TYR A 48 0.62 13.29 -9.08
N GLU A 49 0.03 14.31 -8.45
CA GLU A 49 -1.35 14.25 -7.99
C GLU A 49 -2.27 14.76 -9.09
N LEU A 50 -3.27 13.98 -9.47
CA LEU A 50 -4.22 14.32 -10.54
C LEU A 50 -5.48 14.97 -10.01
N THR A 51 -6.05 14.38 -8.95
CA THR A 51 -7.30 14.86 -8.34
C THR A 51 -7.41 14.31 -6.91
N PRO A 52 -7.93 15.09 -5.97
CA PRO A 52 -8.27 14.56 -4.64
C PRO A 52 -9.64 13.85 -4.63
N ALA A 53 -10.42 13.93 -5.70
CA ALA A 53 -11.71 13.25 -5.81
C ALA A 53 -11.52 11.73 -5.94
N CYS A 54 -12.49 10.98 -5.42
CA CYS A 54 -12.53 9.52 -5.51
C CYS A 54 -14.00 9.10 -5.70
N ASN A 55 -14.23 8.05 -6.48
CA ASN A 55 -15.54 7.43 -6.64
C ASN A 55 -15.83 6.34 -5.58
N HIS A 56 -14.86 6.09 -4.68
CA HIS A 56 -15.05 5.32 -3.46
C HIS A 56 -15.04 6.22 -2.23
N ASP A 57 -15.74 5.81 -1.15
CA ASP A 57 -15.68 6.43 0.17
C ASP A 57 -15.29 5.39 1.23
N CYS A 58 -14.08 4.84 1.09
CA CYS A 58 -13.60 3.77 1.96
C CYS A 58 -13.57 4.20 3.43
N ILE A 59 -13.99 3.29 4.32
CA ILE A 59 -14.11 3.55 5.76
C ILE A 59 -12.78 3.92 6.42
N PHE A 60 -11.65 3.51 5.84
CA PHE A 60 -10.28 3.71 6.35
C PHE A 60 -9.51 4.84 5.65
N CYS A 61 -10.09 5.49 4.64
CA CYS A 61 -9.34 6.31 3.69
C CYS A 61 -8.72 7.56 4.30
N TYR A 62 -7.39 7.64 4.33
CA TYR A 62 -6.65 8.83 4.77
C TYR A 62 -6.79 10.02 3.79
N SER A 63 -6.99 9.74 2.50
CA SER A 63 -7.21 10.77 1.48
C SER A 63 -8.49 11.55 1.77
N ASN A 64 -9.59 10.87 2.10
CA ASN A 64 -10.85 11.51 2.50
C ASN A 64 -10.68 12.34 3.78
N VAL A 65 -9.86 11.85 4.73
CA VAL A 65 -9.52 12.64 5.93
C VAL A 65 -8.77 13.90 5.54
N ALA A 66 -7.78 13.81 4.65
CA ALA A 66 -7.01 14.96 4.19
C ALA A 66 -7.88 15.99 3.44
N VAL A 67 -8.81 15.52 2.61
CA VAL A 67 -9.80 16.39 1.92
C VAL A 67 -10.67 17.14 2.93
N LYS A 68 -11.26 16.42 3.90
CA LYS A 68 -12.10 17.02 4.95
C LYS A 68 -11.35 18.06 5.80
N LEU A 69 -10.04 17.88 5.97
CA LEU A 69 -9.18 18.83 6.70
C LEU A 69 -8.60 19.95 5.83
N GLY A 70 -8.94 20.02 4.54
CA GLY A 70 -8.36 20.97 3.60
C GLY A 70 -6.85 20.79 3.37
N LYS A 71 -6.31 19.58 3.64
CA LYS A 71 -4.88 19.25 3.54
C LYS A 71 -4.52 18.39 2.32
N ALA A 72 -5.51 18.02 1.50
CA ALA A 72 -5.25 17.30 0.27
C ALA A 72 -4.37 18.14 -0.67
N PRO A 73 -3.41 17.55 -1.37
CA PRO A 73 -2.57 18.25 -2.32
C PRO A 73 -3.40 18.75 -3.51
N LYS A 74 -3.00 19.88 -4.06
CA LYS A 74 -3.54 20.34 -5.35
C LYS A 74 -2.95 19.50 -6.48
N PRO A 75 -3.65 19.36 -7.64
CA PRO A 75 -3.08 18.70 -8.80
C PRO A 75 -1.71 19.28 -9.19
N GLY A 76 -0.75 18.40 -9.51
CA GLY A 76 0.61 18.79 -9.90
C GLY A 76 1.69 17.83 -9.42
N TYR A 77 2.93 18.15 -9.77
CA TYR A 77 4.12 17.39 -9.40
C TYR A 77 4.66 17.80 -8.03
N TYR A 78 4.97 16.80 -7.21
CA TYR A 78 5.58 16.94 -5.88
C TYR A 78 6.84 16.09 -5.82
N GLY A 79 8.00 16.71 -5.91
CA GLY A 79 9.26 15.98 -5.91
C GLY A 79 10.46 16.86 -6.25
N TRP A 80 11.44 16.28 -6.89
CA TRP A 80 12.71 16.89 -7.30
C TRP A 80 13.03 16.63 -8.79
N GLU A 81 14.09 17.26 -9.32
CA GLU A 81 14.34 17.33 -10.75
C GLU A 81 14.72 15.99 -11.41
N ASN A 82 15.45 15.13 -10.68
CA ASN A 82 15.93 13.84 -11.19
C ASN A 82 15.39 12.68 -10.34
N PRO A 83 14.09 12.38 -10.43
CA PRO A 83 13.49 11.28 -9.67
C PRO A 83 13.90 9.93 -10.26
N ARG A 84 14.09 8.93 -9.41
CA ARG A 84 14.24 7.53 -9.83
C ARG A 84 12.90 6.80 -9.96
N ALA A 85 11.87 7.30 -9.29
CA ALA A 85 10.50 6.80 -9.37
C ALA A 85 9.50 7.93 -9.14
N ILE A 86 8.35 7.86 -9.79
CA ILE A 86 7.24 8.81 -9.62
C ILE A 86 5.95 8.02 -9.48
N THR A 87 5.18 8.29 -8.42
CA THR A 87 3.86 7.69 -8.22
C THR A 87 2.74 8.58 -8.73
N ILE A 88 1.82 8.04 -9.50
CA ILE A 88 0.53 8.64 -9.87
C ILE A 88 -0.56 7.84 -9.18
N SER A 89 -1.39 8.31 -8.44
CA SER A 89 -1.56 9.39 -7.48
C SER A 89 -1.49 8.80 -6.08
N GLN A 90 -1.24 9.61 -5.06
CA GLN A 90 -1.32 9.11 -3.67
C GLN A 90 -2.61 9.56 -2.98
N TYR A 91 -3.35 10.50 -3.59
CA TYR A 91 -4.65 11.00 -3.11
C TYR A 91 -5.71 10.87 -4.20
N GLY A 92 -6.94 10.59 -3.77
CA GLY A 92 -8.07 10.42 -4.68
C GLY A 92 -7.95 9.20 -5.59
N GLU A 93 -8.68 9.22 -6.70
CA GLU A 93 -8.63 8.19 -7.74
C GLU A 93 -8.14 8.80 -9.05
N PRO A 94 -6.93 8.46 -9.52
CA PRO A 94 -6.33 9.08 -10.70
C PRO A 94 -7.12 8.82 -12.00
N LEU A 95 -7.80 7.68 -12.11
CA LEU A 95 -8.55 7.32 -13.30
C LEU A 95 -9.85 8.13 -13.48
N LEU A 96 -10.26 8.92 -12.48
CA LEU A 96 -11.30 9.93 -12.64
C LEU A 96 -10.84 11.12 -13.46
N SER A 97 -9.54 11.36 -13.55
CA SER A 97 -9.02 12.49 -14.29
C SER A 97 -8.99 12.20 -15.79
N PRO A 98 -9.63 13.02 -16.64
CA PRO A 98 -9.54 12.85 -18.09
C PRO A 98 -8.11 13.08 -18.61
N ARG A 99 -7.22 13.66 -17.78
CA ARG A 99 -5.84 13.95 -18.13
C ARG A 99 -4.85 12.81 -17.82
N ILE A 100 -5.33 11.67 -17.33
CA ILE A 100 -4.44 10.58 -16.91
C ILE A 100 -3.47 10.16 -18.04
N VAL A 101 -3.96 9.99 -19.27
CA VAL A 101 -3.14 9.60 -20.43
C VAL A 101 -2.16 10.70 -20.82
N GLU A 102 -2.60 11.97 -20.82
CA GLU A 102 -1.75 13.14 -21.12
C GLU A 102 -0.60 13.25 -20.12
N VAL A 103 -0.94 13.15 -18.82
CA VAL A 103 0.05 13.24 -17.72
C VAL A 103 1.03 12.07 -17.75
N ASN A 104 0.56 10.85 -17.96
CA ASN A 104 1.43 9.68 -18.07
C ASN A 104 2.46 9.87 -19.20
N LYS A 105 2.01 10.24 -20.41
CA LYS A 105 2.89 10.52 -21.55
C LYS A 105 3.84 11.71 -21.29
N MET A 106 3.37 12.75 -20.62
CA MET A 106 4.19 13.91 -20.24
C MET A 106 5.30 13.50 -19.27
N LEU A 107 5.00 12.72 -18.26
CA LEU A 107 5.98 12.23 -17.27
C LEU A 107 7.01 11.32 -17.92
N ARG A 108 6.60 10.39 -18.80
CA ARG A 108 7.52 9.52 -19.53
C ARG A 108 8.50 10.30 -20.41
N ARG A 109 8.02 11.34 -21.10
CA ARG A 109 8.89 12.22 -21.90
C ARG A 109 9.84 13.05 -21.06
N ARG A 110 9.37 13.57 -19.92
CA ARG A 110 10.16 14.45 -19.07
C ARG A 110 11.18 13.72 -18.22
N PHE A 111 10.85 12.51 -17.80
CA PHE A 111 11.65 11.67 -16.91
C PHE A 111 11.77 10.24 -17.49
N PRO A 112 12.47 10.08 -18.64
CA PRO A 112 12.50 8.81 -19.36
C PRO A 112 13.10 7.66 -18.56
N GLU A 113 14.05 7.97 -17.65
CA GLU A 113 14.70 6.98 -16.79
C GLU A 113 13.97 6.71 -15.46
N ALA A 114 12.92 7.48 -15.17
CA ALA A 114 12.17 7.30 -13.93
C ALA A 114 11.15 6.17 -14.08
N ARG A 115 11.10 5.29 -13.10
CA ARG A 115 10.00 4.34 -12.95
C ARG A 115 8.70 5.07 -12.68
N LEU A 116 7.64 4.75 -13.41
CA LEU A 116 6.31 5.29 -13.22
C LEU A 116 5.38 4.27 -12.56
N ASP A 117 4.86 4.62 -11.39
CA ASP A 117 3.98 3.76 -10.59
C ASP A 117 2.56 4.34 -10.58
N LEU A 118 1.54 3.55 -10.95
CA LEU A 118 0.13 3.91 -10.78
C LEU A 118 -0.42 3.32 -9.49
N GLN A 119 -1.09 4.14 -8.67
CA GLN A 119 -1.93 3.68 -7.56
C GLN A 119 -3.40 4.01 -7.87
N THR A 120 -4.26 3.00 -7.90
CA THR A 120 -5.67 3.14 -8.26
C THR A 120 -6.55 2.18 -7.48
N ASN A 121 -7.83 2.51 -7.33
CA ASN A 121 -8.83 1.56 -6.89
C ASN A 121 -9.25 0.58 -8.02
N GLY A 122 -8.79 0.80 -9.23
CA GLY A 122 -9.00 -0.08 -10.38
C GLY A 122 -10.40 -0.04 -11.01
N SER A 123 -11.40 0.53 -10.34
CA SER A 123 -12.80 0.41 -10.75
C SER A 123 -13.12 1.03 -12.11
N LEU A 124 -12.27 1.91 -12.62
CA LEU A 124 -12.41 2.60 -13.91
C LEU A 124 -11.41 2.10 -14.96
N LEU A 125 -10.57 1.11 -14.64
CA LEU A 125 -9.59 0.59 -15.57
C LEU A 125 -10.26 -0.37 -16.57
N THR A 126 -10.23 0.00 -17.84
CA THR A 126 -10.68 -0.84 -18.96
C THR A 126 -9.51 -1.21 -19.84
N GLU A 127 -9.63 -2.27 -20.66
CA GLU A 127 -8.61 -2.65 -21.64
C GLU A 127 -8.26 -1.50 -22.60
N GLY A 128 -9.29 -0.78 -23.09
CA GLY A 128 -9.07 0.36 -24.00
C GLY A 128 -8.39 1.56 -23.34
N LEU A 129 -8.53 1.74 -22.02
CA LEU A 129 -7.75 2.74 -21.28
C LEU A 129 -6.33 2.23 -21.02
N TRP A 130 -6.19 0.95 -20.62
CA TRP A 130 -4.89 0.33 -20.32
C TRP A 130 -3.92 0.42 -21.49
N GLN A 131 -4.36 0.14 -22.70
CA GLN A 131 -3.57 0.24 -23.93
C GLN A 131 -3.01 1.64 -24.23
N LYS A 132 -3.51 2.69 -23.56
CA LYS A 132 -3.06 4.09 -23.75
C LYS A 132 -2.08 4.53 -22.66
N LEU A 133 -1.84 3.70 -21.64
CA LEU A 133 -1.03 3.99 -20.48
C LEU A 133 0.32 3.24 -20.57
N ASP A 134 1.35 3.85 -20.00
CA ASP A 134 2.70 3.33 -19.98
C ASP A 134 3.25 3.47 -18.55
N PHE A 135 3.07 2.41 -17.74
CA PHE A 135 3.51 2.31 -16.35
C PHE A 135 4.45 1.12 -16.17
N ASP A 136 5.39 1.25 -15.24
CA ASP A 136 6.29 0.16 -14.86
C ASP A 136 5.70 -0.69 -13.71
N ILE A 137 4.93 -0.03 -12.83
CA ILE A 137 4.24 -0.68 -11.71
C ILE A 137 2.77 -0.20 -11.67
N VAL A 138 1.86 -1.14 -11.46
CA VAL A 138 0.46 -0.82 -11.19
C VAL A 138 0.02 -1.47 -9.88
N MET A 139 -0.43 -0.63 -8.94
CA MET A 139 -0.98 -1.08 -7.67
C MET A 139 -2.49 -0.86 -7.65
N ILE A 140 -3.25 -1.95 -7.58
CA ILE A 140 -4.70 -1.94 -7.48
C ILE A 140 -5.10 -2.28 -6.04
N SER A 141 -5.95 -1.45 -5.45
CA SER A 141 -6.46 -1.65 -4.09
C SER A 141 -7.62 -2.63 -4.10
N LEU A 142 -7.50 -3.72 -3.31
CA LEU A 142 -8.59 -4.66 -3.05
C LEU A 142 -8.52 -5.09 -1.58
N ASP A 143 -9.58 -4.78 -0.81
CA ASP A 143 -9.63 -4.97 0.65
C ASP A 143 -10.69 -5.99 1.10
N ALA A 144 -11.34 -6.67 0.17
CA ALA A 144 -12.36 -7.69 0.42
C ALA A 144 -12.33 -8.79 -0.65
N ALA A 145 -12.74 -10.00 -0.27
CA ALA A 145 -12.86 -11.15 -1.17
C ALA A 145 -14.30 -11.38 -1.68
N SER A 146 -15.27 -10.54 -1.29
CA SER A 146 -16.64 -10.61 -1.77
C SER A 146 -17.20 -9.22 -2.13
N ARG A 147 -18.23 -9.22 -2.98
CA ARG A 147 -18.93 -7.99 -3.41
C ARG A 147 -19.56 -7.25 -2.23
N GLU A 148 -20.21 -7.98 -1.32
CA GLU A 148 -20.90 -7.42 -0.17
C GLU A 148 -19.93 -6.72 0.78
N LYS A 149 -18.81 -7.39 1.09
CA LYS A 149 -17.79 -6.83 1.97
C LYS A 149 -17.03 -5.68 1.28
N HIS A 150 -16.75 -5.81 -0.01
CA HIS A 150 -16.17 -4.71 -0.80
C HIS A 150 -17.05 -3.45 -0.74
N LYS A 151 -18.37 -3.61 -0.96
CA LYS A 151 -19.32 -2.50 -0.89
C LYS A 151 -19.38 -1.90 0.53
N MET A 152 -19.35 -2.74 1.57
CA MET A 152 -19.32 -2.29 2.96
C MET A 152 -18.06 -1.46 3.27
N ILE A 153 -16.88 -1.90 2.79
CA ILE A 153 -15.60 -1.22 3.03
C ILE A 153 -15.47 0.05 2.21
N THR A 154 -15.86 0.01 0.93
CA THR A 154 -15.58 1.09 -0.05
C THR A 154 -16.75 2.03 -0.27
N ASN A 155 -17.94 1.68 0.22
CA ASN A 155 -19.21 2.35 -0.08
C ASN A 155 -19.48 2.46 -1.61
N ALA A 156 -18.99 1.47 -2.39
CA ALA A 156 -19.15 1.41 -3.84
C ALA A 156 -19.39 -0.03 -4.32
N ASP A 157 -20.27 -0.20 -5.29
CA ASP A 157 -20.58 -1.50 -5.91
C ASP A 157 -19.70 -1.72 -7.15
N THR A 158 -18.40 -1.90 -6.93
CA THR A 158 -17.38 -1.95 -7.99
C THR A 158 -16.49 -3.18 -7.93
N PHE A 159 -16.83 -4.18 -7.12
CA PHE A 159 -16.00 -5.37 -6.92
C PHE A 159 -15.56 -6.02 -8.23
N ASP A 160 -16.51 -6.31 -9.13
CA ASP A 160 -16.21 -6.97 -10.41
C ASP A 160 -15.32 -6.12 -11.31
N ASN A 161 -15.49 -4.79 -11.28
CA ASN A 161 -14.65 -3.88 -12.03
C ASN A 161 -13.20 -3.94 -11.52
N VAL A 162 -13.00 -3.99 -10.19
CA VAL A 162 -11.66 -4.09 -9.58
C VAL A 162 -11.03 -5.45 -9.90
N VAL A 163 -11.79 -6.54 -9.82
CA VAL A 163 -11.33 -7.88 -10.21
C VAL A 163 -10.94 -7.92 -11.70
N ASN A 164 -11.75 -7.29 -12.57
CA ASN A 164 -11.42 -7.18 -13.99
C ASN A 164 -10.14 -6.36 -14.22
N ALA A 165 -9.93 -5.28 -13.46
CA ALA A 165 -8.70 -4.49 -13.53
C ALA A 165 -7.47 -5.32 -13.14
N LEU A 166 -7.56 -6.14 -12.07
CA LEU A 166 -6.50 -7.07 -11.68
C LEU A 166 -6.21 -8.09 -12.79
N ARG A 167 -7.25 -8.60 -13.49
CA ARG A 167 -7.10 -9.51 -14.63
C ARG A 167 -6.36 -8.84 -15.80
N ILE A 168 -6.73 -7.60 -16.13
CA ILE A 168 -6.08 -6.83 -17.21
C ILE A 168 -4.58 -6.65 -16.92
N VAL A 169 -4.23 -6.13 -15.74
CA VAL A 169 -2.82 -5.86 -15.41
C VAL A 169 -2.03 -7.12 -15.11
N GLY A 170 -2.65 -8.16 -14.52
CA GLY A 170 -2.00 -9.44 -14.25
C GLY A 170 -1.67 -10.24 -15.52
N ALA A 171 -2.41 -10.02 -16.61
CA ALA A 171 -2.12 -10.61 -17.92
C ALA A 171 -0.95 -9.92 -18.63
N ASP A 172 -0.67 -8.66 -18.34
CA ASP A 172 0.41 -7.89 -18.96
C ASP A 172 1.75 -8.09 -18.20
N LYS A 173 2.64 -8.89 -18.78
CA LYS A 173 3.95 -9.21 -18.18
C LYS A 173 5.02 -8.15 -18.41
N SER A 174 4.71 -7.07 -19.10
CA SER A 174 5.61 -5.91 -19.25
C SER A 174 5.60 -4.98 -18.05
N VAL A 175 4.59 -5.11 -17.17
CA VAL A 175 4.46 -4.33 -15.94
C VAL A 175 4.54 -5.21 -14.69
N ARG A 176 4.94 -4.62 -13.57
CA ARG A 176 4.82 -5.27 -12.26
C ARG A 176 3.44 -4.97 -11.68
N SER A 177 2.60 -5.98 -11.59
CA SER A 177 1.26 -5.88 -11.04
C SER A 177 1.24 -6.17 -9.54
N ILE A 178 0.58 -5.30 -8.76
CA ILE A 178 0.51 -5.40 -7.30
C ILE A 178 -0.95 -5.26 -6.84
N VAL A 179 -1.45 -6.23 -6.08
CA VAL A 179 -2.65 -6.02 -5.28
C VAL A 179 -2.26 -5.42 -3.92
N ARG A 180 -2.86 -4.28 -3.57
CA ARG A 180 -2.62 -3.61 -2.30
C ARG A 180 -3.81 -3.79 -1.38
N THR A 181 -3.55 -4.28 -0.16
CA THR A 181 -4.59 -4.55 0.83
C THR A 181 -4.20 -3.93 2.17
N ILE A 182 -5.16 -3.28 2.83
CA ILE A 182 -5.01 -2.76 4.18
C ILE A 182 -5.44 -3.84 5.18
N PHE A 183 -4.63 -4.11 6.19
CA PHE A 183 -4.96 -5.02 7.26
C PHE A 183 -5.95 -4.39 8.23
N MET A 184 -7.17 -4.91 8.29
CA MET A 184 -8.27 -4.45 9.15
C MET A 184 -8.86 -5.65 9.89
N PRO A 185 -8.24 -6.12 11.00
CA PRO A 185 -8.69 -7.29 11.73
C PRO A 185 -10.10 -7.10 12.30
N GLY A 186 -10.90 -8.18 12.27
CA GLY A 186 -12.33 -8.14 12.54
C GLY A 186 -13.18 -7.72 11.34
N ILE A 187 -12.56 -7.11 10.32
CA ILE A 187 -13.23 -6.71 9.06
C ILE A 187 -12.80 -7.60 7.89
N ASN A 188 -11.49 -7.67 7.61
CA ASN A 188 -11.00 -8.36 6.40
C ASN A 188 -9.83 -9.33 6.63
N ASP A 189 -9.42 -9.59 7.84
CA ASP A 189 -8.30 -10.49 8.14
C ASP A 189 -8.50 -11.91 7.55
N GLU A 190 -9.74 -12.43 7.55
CA GLU A 190 -10.09 -13.71 6.93
C GLU A 190 -10.14 -13.65 5.39
N ASP A 191 -10.29 -12.47 4.82
CA ASP A 191 -10.34 -12.28 3.36
C ASP A 191 -8.96 -12.16 2.74
N ILE A 192 -7.94 -11.70 3.47
CA ILE A 192 -6.62 -11.44 2.92
C ILE A 192 -6.00 -12.67 2.24
N PRO A 193 -6.05 -13.90 2.80
CA PRO A 193 -5.58 -15.08 2.08
C PRO A 193 -6.40 -15.37 0.81
N LYS A 194 -7.71 -15.12 0.82
CA LYS A 194 -8.58 -15.31 -0.35
C LYS A 194 -8.31 -14.26 -1.44
N ILE A 195 -8.00 -13.02 -1.05
CA ILE A 195 -7.56 -11.97 -1.97
C ILE A 195 -6.22 -12.36 -2.61
N ALA A 196 -5.29 -12.91 -1.82
CA ALA A 196 -4.00 -13.39 -2.31
C ALA A 196 -4.18 -14.52 -3.35
N GLU A 197 -5.04 -15.50 -3.07
CA GLU A 197 -5.37 -16.59 -3.98
C GLU A 197 -6.02 -16.08 -5.27
N LEU A 198 -7.02 -15.20 -5.16
CA LEU A 198 -7.67 -14.55 -6.29
C LEU A 198 -6.66 -13.79 -7.16
N ALA A 199 -5.84 -12.93 -6.55
CA ALA A 199 -4.84 -12.15 -7.27
C ALA A 199 -3.83 -13.05 -8.00
N ALA A 200 -3.35 -14.10 -7.35
CA ALA A 200 -2.46 -15.09 -7.96
C ALA A 200 -3.13 -15.79 -9.17
N SER A 201 -4.39 -16.19 -9.05
CA SER A 201 -5.15 -16.81 -10.14
C SER A 201 -5.34 -15.90 -11.36
N LEU A 202 -5.32 -14.59 -11.13
CA LEU A 202 -5.40 -13.57 -12.17
C LEU A 202 -4.03 -13.16 -12.73
N GLY A 203 -2.95 -13.80 -12.28
CA GLY A 203 -1.59 -13.54 -12.74
C GLY A 203 -0.91 -12.30 -12.14
N VAL A 204 -1.46 -11.75 -11.05
CA VAL A 204 -0.83 -10.63 -10.30
C VAL A 204 0.47 -11.10 -9.66
N ASP A 205 1.51 -10.26 -9.70
CA ASP A 205 2.86 -10.65 -9.29
C ASP A 205 3.13 -10.54 -7.79
N GLU A 206 2.48 -9.59 -7.10
CA GLU A 206 2.83 -9.23 -5.73
C GLU A 206 1.59 -8.80 -4.94
N MET A 207 1.52 -9.16 -3.66
CA MET A 207 0.58 -8.57 -2.72
C MET A 207 1.33 -7.66 -1.75
N MET A 208 0.92 -6.40 -1.68
CA MET A 208 1.44 -5.45 -0.69
C MET A 208 0.44 -5.30 0.45
N LEU A 209 0.73 -5.91 1.60
CA LEU A 209 -0.07 -5.78 2.80
C LEU A 209 0.41 -4.60 3.64
N GLN A 210 -0.52 -3.73 4.01
CA GLN A 210 -0.23 -2.51 4.77
C GLN A 210 -0.98 -2.49 6.11
N PRO A 211 -0.33 -2.02 7.20
CA PRO A 211 -1.03 -1.76 8.44
C PRO A 211 -2.03 -0.62 8.26
N LEU A 212 -3.13 -0.69 8.99
CA LEU A 212 -4.13 0.36 9.06
C LEU A 212 -3.58 1.57 9.83
N THR A 213 -3.89 2.77 9.34
CA THR A 213 -3.73 4.00 10.11
C THR A 213 -5.09 4.56 10.50
N VAL A 214 -5.39 4.55 11.79
CA VAL A 214 -6.64 5.10 12.32
C VAL A 214 -6.50 6.61 12.52
N HIS A 215 -7.48 7.37 12.04
CA HIS A 215 -7.64 8.81 12.25
C HIS A 215 -8.94 9.09 13.02
N LYS A 216 -8.97 10.13 13.84
CA LYS A 216 -10.19 10.53 14.57
C LYS A 216 -11.43 10.67 13.68
N LEU A 217 -11.25 11.10 12.42
CA LEU A 217 -12.36 11.31 11.49
C LEU A 217 -12.90 10.02 10.83
N ASN A 218 -12.17 8.90 10.94
CA ASN A 218 -12.63 7.60 10.43
C ASN A 218 -12.84 6.54 11.52
N GLU A 219 -12.43 6.84 12.75
CA GLU A 219 -12.47 5.91 13.88
C GLU A 219 -13.89 5.34 14.13
N GLU A 220 -14.91 6.20 14.12
CA GLU A 220 -16.30 5.77 14.34
C GLU A 220 -16.79 4.84 13.21
N ARG A 221 -16.44 5.12 11.97
CA ARG A 221 -16.79 4.27 10.81
C ARG A 221 -16.13 2.89 10.94
N LEU A 222 -14.86 2.85 11.33
CA LEU A 222 -14.12 1.61 11.56
C LEU A 222 -14.70 0.81 12.72
N ARG A 223 -15.08 1.48 13.82
CA ARG A 223 -15.74 0.85 14.97
C ARG A 223 -17.09 0.23 14.59
N LYS A 224 -17.92 0.95 13.84
CA LYS A 224 -19.20 0.44 13.35
C LYS A 224 -19.04 -0.74 12.38
N ALA A 225 -17.94 -0.78 11.64
CA ALA A 225 -17.64 -1.89 10.73
C ALA A 225 -17.04 -3.13 11.43
N GLY A 226 -16.79 -3.06 12.74
CA GLY A 226 -16.30 -4.18 13.54
C GLY A 226 -14.77 -4.28 13.65
N LEU A 227 -14.02 -3.17 13.43
CA LEU A 227 -12.58 -3.18 13.61
C LEU A 227 -12.18 -3.58 15.03
N ASP A 228 -11.31 -4.56 15.13
CA ASP A 228 -10.57 -4.86 16.35
C ASP A 228 -9.35 -3.95 16.46
N PHE A 229 -9.49 -2.88 17.24
CA PHE A 229 -8.47 -1.84 17.37
C PHE A 229 -7.17 -2.36 18.00
N GLU A 230 -7.26 -3.32 18.90
CA GLU A 230 -6.11 -3.91 19.58
C GLU A 230 -5.30 -4.74 18.58
N ARG A 231 -5.94 -5.64 17.85
CA ARG A 231 -5.29 -6.45 16.82
C ARG A 231 -4.79 -5.60 15.64
N ALA A 232 -5.44 -4.49 15.32
CA ALA A 232 -5.02 -3.59 14.23
C ALA A 232 -3.67 -2.92 14.48
N GLU A 233 -3.28 -2.75 15.75
CA GLU A 233 -1.97 -2.24 16.16
C GLU A 233 -0.91 -3.33 16.31
N SER A 234 -1.28 -4.61 16.21
CA SER A 234 -0.39 -5.75 16.46
C SER A 234 0.41 -6.14 15.22
N ILE A 235 1.74 -5.97 15.29
CA ILE A 235 2.66 -6.45 14.24
C ILE A 235 2.56 -7.98 14.08
N ARG A 236 2.47 -8.71 15.18
CA ARG A 236 2.35 -10.17 15.18
C ARG A 236 1.12 -10.63 14.39
N GLU A 237 -0.03 -10.00 14.59
CA GLU A 237 -1.25 -10.34 13.85
C GLU A 237 -1.12 -10.03 12.35
N LEU A 238 -0.53 -8.88 12.01
CA LEU A 238 -0.22 -8.54 10.61
C LEU A 238 0.68 -9.59 9.95
N LEU A 239 1.76 -10.01 10.65
CA LEU A 239 2.70 -10.99 10.12
C LEU A 239 2.07 -12.39 9.98
N LYS A 240 1.22 -12.82 10.92
CA LYS A 240 0.48 -14.09 10.81
C LYS A 240 -0.41 -14.13 9.57
N VAL A 241 -1.14 -13.06 9.32
CA VAL A 241 -1.99 -12.95 8.12
C VAL A 241 -1.14 -12.91 6.85
N ALA A 242 -0.01 -12.20 6.86
CA ALA A 242 0.94 -12.17 5.74
C ALA A 242 1.52 -13.56 5.45
N MET A 243 1.88 -14.35 6.48
CA MET A 243 2.32 -15.74 6.32
C MET A 243 1.24 -16.62 5.68
N GLY A 244 -0.02 -16.42 6.06
CA GLY A 244 -1.15 -17.12 5.44
C GLY A 244 -1.31 -16.81 3.95
N ALA A 245 -1.20 -15.54 3.59
CA ALA A 245 -1.33 -15.08 2.20
C ALA A 245 -0.13 -15.46 1.33
N LYS A 246 1.10 -15.57 1.90
CA LYS A 246 2.32 -15.94 1.16
C LYS A 246 2.27 -17.33 0.52
N LYS A 247 1.33 -18.17 0.92
CA LYS A 247 1.10 -19.49 0.30
C LYS A 247 0.63 -19.39 -1.16
N TYR A 248 0.05 -18.28 -1.55
CA TYR A 248 -0.59 -18.08 -2.84
C TYR A 248 0.18 -17.12 -3.74
N ILE A 249 0.79 -16.07 -3.18
CA ILE A 249 1.42 -14.98 -3.93
C ILE A 249 2.67 -14.47 -3.18
N ASP A 250 3.56 -13.76 -3.87
CA ASP A 250 4.68 -13.05 -3.22
C ASP A 250 4.14 -11.91 -2.36
N VAL A 251 4.09 -12.14 -1.05
CA VAL A 251 3.58 -11.15 -0.08
C VAL A 251 4.70 -10.27 0.43
N ARG A 252 4.45 -8.99 0.48
CA ARG A 252 5.34 -7.97 1.03
C ARG A 252 4.58 -7.05 1.96
N ILE A 253 5.28 -6.49 2.94
CA ILE A 253 4.74 -5.46 3.85
C ILE A 253 5.42 -4.12 3.56
N SER A 254 4.85 -3.01 4.04
CA SER A 254 5.42 -1.67 3.80
C SER A 254 6.92 -1.64 4.05
N GLY A 255 7.70 -1.17 3.06
CA GLY A 255 9.17 -1.27 3.10
C GLY A 255 9.81 -0.57 4.29
N CYS A 256 9.32 0.62 4.68
CA CYS A 256 9.82 1.35 5.85
C CYS A 256 9.54 0.62 7.18
N LEU A 257 8.47 -0.16 7.27
CA LEU A 257 8.21 -1.05 8.39
C LEU A 257 9.16 -2.26 8.33
N LEU A 258 9.25 -2.92 7.18
CA LEU A 258 10.08 -4.12 6.99
C LEU A 258 11.54 -3.91 7.40
N VAL A 259 12.17 -2.81 6.95
CA VAL A 259 13.59 -2.57 7.26
C VAL A 259 13.85 -2.37 8.75
N GLN A 260 12.87 -1.91 9.51
CA GLN A 260 12.95 -1.81 10.96
C GLN A 260 12.77 -3.17 11.62
N LEU A 261 11.76 -3.96 11.21
CA LEU A 261 11.52 -5.28 11.76
C LEU A 261 12.70 -6.23 11.52
N LYS A 262 13.41 -6.11 10.39
CA LYS A 262 14.59 -6.89 10.09
C LYS A 262 15.76 -6.64 11.07
N LYS A 263 15.86 -5.47 11.68
CA LYS A 263 16.89 -5.13 12.68
C LYS A 263 16.58 -5.65 14.09
N MET A 264 15.36 -6.09 14.34
CA MET A 264 14.93 -6.59 15.64
C MET A 264 15.33 -8.06 15.81
N ASP A 265 15.69 -8.44 17.02
CA ASP A 265 15.80 -9.85 17.39
C ASP A 265 14.40 -10.49 17.49
N ALA A 266 14.36 -11.82 17.58
CA ALA A 266 13.11 -12.58 17.57
C ALA A 266 12.20 -12.26 18.75
N LEU A 267 12.74 -12.06 19.96
CA LEU A 267 11.93 -11.76 21.15
C LEU A 267 11.39 -10.33 21.11
N THR A 268 12.21 -9.38 20.69
CA THR A 268 11.77 -7.99 20.49
C THR A 268 10.67 -7.93 19.46
N LEU A 269 10.83 -8.60 18.32
CA LEU A 269 9.81 -8.66 17.26
C LEU A 269 8.50 -9.27 17.78
N TYR A 270 8.57 -10.36 18.53
CA TYR A 270 7.41 -11.05 19.07
C TYR A 270 6.65 -10.23 20.12
N ASN A 271 7.37 -9.46 20.94
CA ASN A 271 6.82 -8.67 22.03
C ASN A 271 6.39 -7.26 21.63
N ILE A 272 6.70 -6.81 20.41
CA ILE A 272 6.20 -5.53 19.92
C ILE A 272 4.70 -5.65 19.72
N TYR A 273 3.98 -4.99 20.62
CA TYR A 273 2.53 -5.04 20.64
C TYR A 273 1.89 -3.97 19.75
N LYS A 274 2.60 -2.86 19.49
CA LYS A 274 2.04 -1.73 18.75
C LYS A 274 2.89 -1.37 17.54
N ILE A 275 2.21 -1.20 16.40
CA ILE A 275 2.76 -0.46 15.26
C ILE A 275 2.78 1.01 15.66
N SER A 276 3.72 1.39 16.52
CA SER A 276 3.83 2.77 16.95
C SER A 276 4.25 3.65 15.76
N LYS A 277 3.91 4.93 15.81
CA LYS A 277 4.41 5.95 14.87
C LYS A 277 5.94 6.01 14.81
N GLU A 278 6.61 5.44 15.80
CA GLU A 278 8.07 5.34 15.93
C GLU A 278 8.64 4.25 15.04
N ILE A 279 7.87 3.17 14.77
CA ILE A 279 8.33 2.05 13.92
C ILE A 279 8.05 2.32 12.44
N SER A 280 7.01 3.07 12.13
CA SER A 280 6.73 3.51 10.75
C SER A 280 7.04 5.00 10.65
N PRO A 281 8.24 5.40 10.17
CA PRO A 281 8.53 6.81 10.00
C PRO A 281 7.48 7.41 9.06
N LEU A 282 6.83 8.48 9.53
CA LEU A 282 5.97 9.29 8.68
C LEU A 282 6.86 9.90 7.60
N VAL A 283 6.89 9.22 6.47
CA VAL A 283 7.63 9.71 5.30
C VAL A 283 6.96 11.01 4.87
N LYS A 284 7.59 12.13 5.23
CA LYS A 284 7.09 13.46 4.91
C LYS A 284 7.28 13.72 3.43
N ARG A 285 6.27 14.32 2.81
CA ARG A 285 6.36 14.82 1.45
C ARG A 285 7.01 16.19 1.45
N LYS A 286 8.11 16.32 0.73
CA LYS A 286 8.71 17.63 0.49
C LYS A 286 7.97 18.29 -0.67
N LYS A 287 7.30 19.41 -0.36
CA LYS A 287 6.68 20.26 -1.37
C LYS A 287 7.81 20.98 -2.11
N MET A 288 8.26 20.49 -3.24
CA MET A 288 9.08 21.26 -4.15
C MET A 288 8.21 21.75 -5.29
N GLY A 289 7.96 23.05 -5.28
CA GLY A 289 7.22 23.71 -6.34
C GLY A 289 8.08 23.87 -7.60
N ILE A 290 8.22 22.83 -8.39
CA ILE A 290 8.45 23.04 -9.80
C ILE A 290 7.07 23.34 -10.38
N LYS A 291 6.75 24.61 -10.55
CA LYS A 291 5.69 25.04 -11.47
C LYS A 291 6.14 24.62 -12.87
N ALA A 292 5.89 23.37 -13.23
CA ALA A 292 5.92 22.97 -14.61
C ALA A 292 4.80 23.74 -15.29
N LYS A 293 5.09 24.91 -15.84
CA LYS A 293 4.21 25.54 -16.84
C LYS A 293 4.11 24.53 -17.96
N LEU A 294 2.96 23.83 -18.00
CA LEU A 294 2.52 23.07 -19.15
C LEU A 294 2.32 24.10 -20.29
N ARG A 295 3.28 24.23 -21.17
CA ARG A 295 3.11 24.74 -22.53
C ARG A 295 3.11 23.58 -23.48
#